data_96fc4dfb61898d253627a3fc2cbafd11
#
_entry.id   96fc4dfb61898d253627a3fc2cbafd11
#
_cell.length_a   1.000
_cell.length_b   1.000
_cell.length_c   1.000
_cell.angle_alpha   90.00
_cell.angle_beta   90.00
_cell.angle_gamma   90.00
#
_symmetry.space_group_name_H-M   'P 1'
#
loop_
_entity.id
_entity.type
_entity.pdbx_description
1 polymer ?
#
loop_
_entity_poly.entity_id
_entity_poly.type
_entity_poly.pdbx_seq_one_letter_code
_entity_poly.pdbx_strand_id
1 'polypeptide(L)'
;MHDNPQAPSDRAFALDDHAVIEFAGADAVAFAQAQFMSDLTAIAAGQWQWSGWLTPKGRVVALFMLLRLADDRLWLVLPDVDAGTFAAALSRFVFRSKVKVAVRSELRVAGILASDRPGDARIVGEPGGVVAIDRSDVDQPRTLLVSGERSDADADGATQWRAADLLAGIPRLVASQREQWTPQQLSLERLQAFSVKKGCYPGQEIVARTHFLGKAKRGLLLVEADAPLQEGDALVAGDAGVGTVIATAAQAESHLGLAVATLERDAALPLYVDGAPVAERPLRRPLAP
;
A
#
# COMPACT_ATOMS: atom_id res chain seq x y z
N MET A 1 16.77 15.79 -32.79
CA MET A 1 17.01 14.51 -32.11
C MET A 1 15.93 14.42 -31.07
N HIS A 2 14.90 13.58 -31.28
CA HIS A 2 13.87 13.35 -30.30
C HIS A 2 14.44 12.31 -29.33
N ASP A 3 14.64 12.72 -28.08
CA ASP A 3 14.91 11.78 -27.00
C ASP A 3 13.71 10.84 -26.88
N ASN A 4 13.97 9.57 -27.14
CA ASN A 4 13.05 8.47 -26.95
C ASN A 4 12.77 8.37 -25.43
N PRO A 5 11.52 8.30 -24.95
CA PRO A 5 11.26 8.06 -23.56
C PRO A 5 11.98 6.78 -23.15
N GLN A 6 12.80 6.92 -22.13
CA GLN A 6 13.70 5.89 -21.61
C GLN A 6 12.92 4.58 -21.42
N ALA A 7 13.37 3.50 -22.04
CA ALA A 7 12.80 2.17 -21.82
C ALA A 7 12.82 1.83 -20.31
N PRO A 8 11.81 1.14 -19.78
CA PRO A 8 11.77 0.78 -18.36
C PRO A 8 13.07 0.09 -17.98
N SER A 9 13.67 0.54 -16.89
CA SER A 9 14.95 0.01 -16.41
C SER A 9 14.74 -1.41 -15.85
N ASP A 10 15.36 -2.40 -16.49
CA ASP A 10 15.45 -3.78 -15.97
C ASP A 10 16.38 -3.87 -14.74
N ARG A 11 16.98 -2.76 -14.34
CA ARG A 11 17.90 -2.71 -13.19
C ARG A 11 17.14 -2.51 -11.89
N ALA A 12 17.50 -3.28 -10.87
CA ALA A 12 16.98 -3.12 -9.53
C ALA A 12 17.53 -1.84 -8.86
N PHE A 13 16.67 -1.10 -8.18
CA PHE A 13 17.00 0.09 -7.39
C PHE A 13 16.45 -0.01 -5.97
N ALA A 14 17.12 0.64 -5.01
CA ALA A 14 16.75 0.60 -3.61
C ALA A 14 15.39 1.29 -3.35
N LEU A 15 14.59 0.66 -2.49
CA LEU A 15 13.37 1.22 -1.92
C LEU A 15 13.58 1.38 -0.40
N ASP A 16 14.37 2.40 -0.02
CA ASP A 16 14.82 2.62 1.36
C ASP A 16 13.69 2.99 2.34
N ASP A 17 12.54 3.38 1.80
CA ASP A 17 11.31 3.66 2.56
C ASP A 17 10.49 2.40 2.89
N HIS A 18 10.98 1.22 2.53
CA HIS A 18 10.35 -0.07 2.84
C HIS A 18 11.16 -0.83 3.89
N ALA A 19 10.45 -1.53 4.77
CA ALA A 19 11.04 -2.40 5.78
C ALA A 19 10.38 -3.78 5.78
N VAL A 20 11.08 -4.78 6.31
CA VAL A 20 10.60 -6.16 6.41
C VAL A 20 10.45 -6.57 7.87
N ILE A 21 9.26 -7.09 8.21
CA ILE A 21 8.98 -7.72 9.50
C ILE A 21 8.65 -9.19 9.26
N GLU A 22 9.26 -10.07 10.03
CA GLU A 22 8.99 -11.51 10.01
C GLU A 22 8.12 -11.94 11.18
N PHE A 23 7.19 -12.82 10.88
CA PHE A 23 6.43 -13.61 11.85
C PHE A 23 6.88 -15.06 11.67
N ALA A 24 7.51 -15.64 12.68
CA ALA A 24 8.02 -17.00 12.64
C ALA A 24 7.53 -17.81 13.83
N GLY A 25 7.01 -19.01 13.57
CA GLY A 25 6.53 -19.95 14.56
C GLY A 25 5.21 -20.63 14.19
N ALA A 26 4.89 -21.69 14.90
CA ALA A 26 3.74 -22.56 14.59
C ALA A 26 2.40 -21.81 14.54
N ASP A 27 2.28 -20.69 15.25
CA ASP A 27 1.05 -19.87 15.28
C ASP A 27 1.14 -18.62 14.41
N ALA A 28 2.14 -18.48 13.52
CA ALA A 28 2.36 -17.27 12.73
C ALA A 28 1.13 -16.88 11.89
N VAL A 29 0.57 -17.82 11.14
CA VAL A 29 -0.64 -17.59 10.32
C VAL A 29 -1.85 -17.29 11.21
N ALA A 30 -2.07 -18.05 12.29
CA ALA A 30 -3.21 -17.84 13.19
C ALA A 30 -3.14 -16.48 13.90
N PHE A 31 -1.96 -16.07 14.34
CA PHE A 31 -1.74 -14.77 14.94
C PHE A 31 -2.00 -13.63 13.93
N ALA A 32 -1.41 -13.70 12.75
CA ALA A 32 -1.62 -12.71 11.70
C ALA A 32 -3.09 -12.65 11.24
N GLN A 33 -3.76 -13.81 11.14
CA GLN A 33 -5.20 -13.89 10.85
C GLN A 33 -6.04 -13.16 11.90
N ALA A 34 -5.67 -13.20 13.16
CA ALA A 34 -6.38 -12.50 14.25
C ALA A 34 -6.05 -11.01 14.34
N GLN A 35 -4.92 -10.56 13.81
CA GLN A 35 -4.48 -9.16 13.90
C GLN A 35 -4.79 -8.32 12.65
N PHE A 36 -4.70 -8.90 11.45
CA PHE A 36 -4.76 -8.14 10.21
C PHE A 36 -6.12 -8.23 9.53
N MET A 37 -6.43 -7.27 8.68
CA MET A 37 -7.76 -7.09 8.10
C MET A 37 -8.04 -8.01 6.90
N SER A 38 -7.03 -8.55 6.22
CA SER A 38 -7.23 -9.50 5.10
C SER A 38 -7.41 -10.93 5.59
N ASP A 39 -7.97 -11.80 4.76
CA ASP A 39 -8.14 -13.22 5.07
C ASP A 39 -6.91 -14.01 4.60
N LEU A 40 -6.05 -14.44 5.55
CA LEU A 40 -4.86 -15.21 5.26
C LEU A 40 -5.16 -16.65 4.87
N THR A 41 -6.37 -17.14 5.13
CA THR A 41 -6.78 -18.49 4.71
C THR A 41 -7.11 -18.54 3.22
N ALA A 42 -7.30 -17.37 2.59
CA ALA A 42 -7.57 -17.26 1.16
C ALA A 42 -6.31 -17.45 0.28
N ILE A 43 -5.11 -17.36 0.85
CA ILE A 43 -3.84 -17.56 0.13
C ILE A 43 -3.09 -18.79 0.64
N ALA A 44 -2.41 -19.49 -0.24
CA ALA A 44 -1.53 -20.62 0.09
C ALA A 44 -0.11 -20.15 0.47
N ALA A 45 0.70 -21.04 1.03
CA ALA A 45 2.14 -20.83 1.11
C ALA A 45 2.71 -20.58 -0.30
N GLY A 46 3.66 -19.67 -0.41
CA GLY A 46 4.20 -19.21 -1.69
C GLY A 46 3.36 -18.13 -2.39
N GLN A 47 2.37 -17.55 -1.72
CA GLN A 47 1.55 -16.45 -2.25
C GLN A 47 1.62 -15.20 -1.37
N TRP A 48 1.29 -14.06 -1.95
CA TRP A 48 1.20 -12.79 -1.25
C TRP A 48 -0.15 -12.12 -1.49
N GLN A 49 -0.52 -11.20 -0.60
CA GLN A 49 -1.71 -10.35 -0.72
C GLN A 49 -1.48 -8.99 -0.03
N TRP A 50 -2.33 -8.03 -0.35
CA TRP A 50 -2.43 -6.82 0.46
C TRP A 50 -3.10 -7.11 1.79
N SER A 51 -2.65 -6.43 2.82
CA SER A 51 -3.25 -6.43 4.14
C SER A 51 -2.99 -5.12 4.87
N GLY A 52 -3.57 -4.97 6.03
CA GLY A 52 -3.29 -3.84 6.91
C GLY A 52 -3.65 -4.15 8.34
N TRP A 53 -3.18 -3.27 9.22
CA TRP A 53 -3.49 -3.31 10.63
C TRP A 53 -4.35 -2.12 11.00
N LEU A 54 -5.37 -2.36 11.82
CA LEU A 54 -6.34 -1.34 12.23
C LEU A 54 -6.26 -1.06 13.73
N THR A 55 -6.62 0.17 14.09
CA THR A 55 -6.99 0.47 15.47
C THR A 55 -8.33 -0.21 15.81
N PRO A 56 -8.67 -0.37 17.11
CA PRO A 56 -10.01 -0.83 17.51
C PRO A 56 -11.16 0.03 16.96
N LYS A 57 -10.88 1.29 16.60
CA LYS A 57 -11.83 2.21 15.96
C LYS A 57 -11.91 2.06 14.44
N GLY A 58 -11.32 1.01 13.87
CA GLY A 58 -11.33 0.73 12.43
C GLY A 58 -10.54 1.71 11.57
N ARG A 59 -9.51 2.36 12.14
CA ARG A 59 -8.63 3.27 11.42
C ARG A 59 -7.35 2.54 11.01
N VAL A 60 -6.88 2.78 9.78
CA VAL A 60 -5.70 2.13 9.22
C VAL A 60 -4.44 2.67 9.90
N VAL A 61 -3.71 1.80 10.59
CA VAL A 61 -2.39 2.07 11.17
C VAL A 61 -1.31 1.94 10.10
N ALA A 62 -1.40 0.87 9.30
CA ALA A 62 -0.50 0.61 8.17
C ALA A 62 -1.19 -0.25 7.11
N LEU A 63 -0.82 -0.02 5.85
CA LEU A 63 -1.07 -0.88 4.71
C LEU A 63 0.26 -1.53 4.31
N PHE A 64 0.26 -2.82 4.02
CA PHE A 64 1.48 -3.57 3.69
C PHE A 64 1.18 -4.77 2.79
N MET A 65 2.22 -5.27 2.14
CA MET A 65 2.19 -6.56 1.48
C MET A 65 2.46 -7.66 2.50
N LEU A 66 1.61 -8.67 2.53
CA LEU A 66 1.75 -9.85 3.38
C LEU A 66 2.13 -11.03 2.49
N LEU A 67 3.33 -11.57 2.73
CA LEU A 67 3.89 -12.71 2.01
C LEU A 67 3.75 -13.96 2.90
N ARG A 68 3.01 -14.97 2.46
CA ARG A 68 2.94 -16.27 3.14
C ARG A 68 4.02 -17.18 2.56
N LEU A 69 5.20 -17.18 3.17
CA LEU A 69 6.36 -17.95 2.72
C LEU A 69 6.20 -19.44 3.03
N ALA A 70 5.66 -19.74 4.23
CA ALA A 70 5.34 -21.08 4.72
C ALA A 70 4.20 -20.99 5.75
N ASP A 71 3.73 -22.12 6.26
CA ASP A 71 2.68 -22.13 7.28
C ASP A 71 3.13 -21.55 8.63
N ASP A 72 4.43 -21.58 8.88
CA ASP A 72 5.07 -21.04 10.09
C ASP A 72 5.89 -19.77 9.85
N ARG A 73 5.82 -19.18 8.63
CA ARG A 73 6.63 -18.02 8.27
C ARG A 73 5.93 -17.05 7.34
N LEU A 74 5.74 -15.82 7.83
CA LEU A 74 5.20 -14.70 7.06
C LEU A 74 6.20 -13.55 7.04
N TRP A 75 6.22 -12.81 5.95
CA TRP A 75 6.85 -11.50 5.88
C TRP A 75 5.81 -10.41 5.63
N LEU A 76 5.99 -9.28 6.30
CA LEU A 76 5.32 -8.03 5.98
C LEU A 76 6.34 -7.10 5.33
N VAL A 77 6.03 -6.60 4.15
CA VAL A 77 6.80 -5.53 3.52
C VAL A 77 6.02 -4.23 3.69
N LEU A 78 6.55 -3.35 4.54
CA LEU A 78 5.88 -2.12 4.98
C LEU A 78 6.53 -0.90 4.34
N PRO A 79 5.82 -0.14 3.51
CA PRO A 79 6.26 1.19 3.10
C PRO A 79 6.00 2.23 4.19
N ASP A 80 6.86 3.24 4.28
CA ASP A 80 6.69 4.48 5.08
C ASP A 80 6.48 4.29 6.60
N VAL A 81 6.66 3.10 7.15
CA VAL A 81 6.40 2.80 8.57
C VAL A 81 7.70 2.50 9.31
N ASP A 82 7.88 3.07 10.48
CA ASP A 82 8.94 2.64 11.38
C ASP A 82 8.69 1.21 11.87
N ALA A 83 9.47 0.27 11.34
CA ALA A 83 9.31 -1.16 11.58
C ALA A 83 9.52 -1.54 13.05
N GLY A 84 10.41 -0.83 13.76
CA GLY A 84 10.67 -1.08 15.17
C GLY A 84 9.45 -0.78 16.03
N THR A 85 8.89 0.40 15.87
CA THR A 85 7.66 0.82 16.57
C THR A 85 6.48 -0.09 16.21
N PHE A 86 6.33 -0.45 14.94
CA PHE A 86 5.24 -1.32 14.49
C PHE A 86 5.36 -2.73 15.06
N ALA A 87 6.56 -3.34 14.99
CA ALA A 87 6.81 -4.67 15.55
C ALA A 87 6.63 -4.70 17.08
N ALA A 88 7.10 -3.66 17.77
CA ALA A 88 6.92 -3.54 19.23
C ALA A 88 5.44 -3.44 19.60
N ALA A 89 4.64 -2.66 18.86
CA ALA A 89 3.21 -2.54 19.09
C ALA A 89 2.47 -3.86 18.87
N LEU A 90 2.77 -4.61 17.79
CA LEU A 90 2.20 -5.93 17.53
C LEU A 90 2.63 -6.99 18.54
N SER A 91 3.88 -6.95 18.99
CA SER A 91 4.41 -7.90 19.98
C SER A 91 3.64 -7.88 21.30
N ARG A 92 2.96 -6.79 21.62
CA ARG A 92 2.10 -6.68 22.81
C ARG A 92 0.88 -7.59 22.77
N PHE A 93 0.50 -8.08 21.60
CA PHE A 93 -0.61 -9.02 21.39
C PHE A 93 -0.16 -10.48 21.35
N VAL A 94 1.16 -10.73 21.36
CA VAL A 94 1.76 -12.07 21.42
C VAL A 94 1.72 -12.56 22.87
N PHE A 95 0.58 -13.08 23.32
CA PHE A 95 0.40 -13.50 24.72
C PHE A 95 0.82 -14.96 24.95
N ARG A 96 0.13 -15.89 24.28
CA ARG A 96 0.37 -17.35 24.39
C ARG A 96 0.69 -17.98 23.03
N SER A 97 0.65 -17.18 21.96
CA SER A 97 0.91 -17.64 20.61
C SER A 97 2.39 -18.00 20.42
N LYS A 98 2.65 -19.13 19.80
CA LYS A 98 4.00 -19.58 19.45
C LYS A 98 4.45 -18.87 18.17
N VAL A 99 4.62 -17.56 18.25
CA VAL A 99 5.07 -16.69 17.17
C VAL A 99 6.09 -15.69 17.68
N LYS A 100 7.15 -15.47 16.92
CA LYS A 100 8.12 -14.40 17.12
C LYS A 100 7.92 -13.33 16.05
N VAL A 101 7.77 -12.08 16.47
CA VAL A 101 7.72 -10.91 15.58
C VAL A 101 9.07 -10.24 15.61
N ALA A 102 9.73 -10.09 14.46
CA ALA A 102 11.07 -9.54 14.38
C ALA A 102 11.27 -8.64 13.17
N VAL A 103 11.89 -7.49 13.34
CA VAL A 103 12.38 -6.66 12.24
C VAL A 103 13.57 -7.36 11.60
N ARG A 104 13.56 -7.48 10.28
CA ARG A 104 14.62 -8.10 9.48
C ARG A 104 15.52 -6.99 8.90
N SER A 105 16.31 -6.36 9.77
CA SER A 105 17.15 -5.22 9.39
C SER A 105 18.27 -5.57 8.40
N GLU A 106 18.58 -6.84 8.23
CA GLU A 106 19.53 -7.35 7.23
C GLU A 106 18.92 -7.49 5.83
N LEU A 107 17.57 -7.51 5.72
CA LEU A 107 16.91 -7.55 4.43
C LEU A 107 16.75 -6.14 3.86
N ARG A 108 16.81 -6.07 2.54
CA ARG A 108 16.63 -4.86 1.74
C ARG A 108 15.49 -5.07 0.77
N VAL A 109 14.78 -3.99 0.46
CA VAL A 109 13.72 -3.98 -0.53
C VAL A 109 14.19 -3.19 -1.74
N ALA A 110 13.95 -3.73 -2.92
CA ALA A 110 14.28 -3.08 -4.18
C ALA A 110 13.11 -3.16 -5.16
N GLY A 111 13.05 -2.24 -6.11
CA GLY A 111 12.09 -2.22 -7.20
C GLY A 111 12.77 -2.46 -8.54
N ILE A 112 12.05 -3.08 -9.47
CA ILE A 112 12.35 -3.13 -10.89
C ILE A 112 11.10 -2.63 -11.63
N LEU A 113 11.27 -1.71 -12.59
CA LEU A 113 10.16 -1.19 -13.42
C LEU A 113 9.88 -2.13 -14.60
N ALA A 114 9.94 -3.42 -14.36
CA ALA A 114 9.60 -4.49 -15.28
C ALA A 114 9.05 -5.69 -14.49
N SER A 115 8.27 -6.54 -15.15
CA SER A 115 7.85 -7.85 -14.64
C SER A 115 7.69 -8.81 -15.81
N ASP A 116 8.17 -10.03 -15.64
CA ASP A 116 7.97 -11.13 -16.57
C ASP A 116 6.67 -11.91 -16.29
N ARG A 117 5.95 -11.55 -15.21
CA ARG A 117 4.75 -12.23 -14.70
C ARG A 117 3.66 -11.27 -14.25
N PRO A 118 3.22 -10.33 -15.09
CA PRO A 118 2.18 -9.38 -14.68
C PRO A 118 0.90 -10.11 -14.25
N GLY A 119 0.39 -9.77 -13.05
CA GLY A 119 -0.82 -10.36 -12.50
C GLY A 119 -0.61 -11.66 -11.71
N ASP A 120 0.62 -12.04 -11.37
CA ASP A 120 0.92 -13.25 -10.61
C ASP A 120 1.03 -12.95 -9.11
N ALA A 121 0.17 -13.60 -8.30
CA ALA A 121 0.19 -13.52 -6.83
C ALA A 121 1.26 -14.42 -6.19
N ARG A 122 2.01 -15.21 -6.96
CA ARG A 122 3.03 -16.12 -6.44
C ARG A 122 4.27 -15.37 -5.98
N ILE A 123 4.84 -15.87 -4.91
CA ILE A 123 6.17 -15.51 -4.46
C ILE A 123 7.17 -16.35 -5.26
N VAL A 124 8.19 -15.73 -5.81
CA VAL A 124 9.28 -16.39 -6.53
C VAL A 124 10.55 -16.31 -5.71
N GLY A 125 11.27 -17.43 -5.62
CA GLY A 125 12.48 -17.53 -4.77
C GLY A 125 12.16 -17.93 -3.33
N GLU A 126 13.19 -17.96 -2.50
CA GLU A 126 13.13 -18.46 -1.13
C GLU A 126 13.82 -17.52 -0.14
N PRO A 127 13.40 -17.51 1.15
CA PRO A 127 14.11 -16.79 2.21
C PRO A 127 15.56 -17.24 2.31
N GLY A 128 16.48 -16.28 2.31
CA GLY A 128 17.94 -16.52 2.28
C GLY A 128 18.57 -16.27 0.91
N GLY A 129 17.77 -16.21 -0.15
CA GLY A 129 18.12 -15.70 -1.46
C GLY A 129 17.32 -14.44 -1.80
N VAL A 130 16.94 -14.29 -3.06
CA VAL A 130 16.06 -13.21 -3.52
C VAL A 130 14.63 -13.71 -3.53
N VAL A 131 13.75 -12.99 -2.86
CA VAL A 131 12.29 -13.16 -2.92
C VAL A 131 11.73 -12.08 -3.81
N ALA A 132 10.97 -12.46 -4.84
CA ALA A 132 10.36 -11.55 -5.80
C ALA A 132 8.84 -11.70 -5.80
N ILE A 133 8.13 -10.56 -5.89
CA ILE A 133 6.69 -10.48 -6.06
C ILE A 133 6.33 -9.51 -7.17
N ASP A 134 5.28 -9.84 -7.91
CA ASP A 134 4.73 -8.95 -8.92
C ASP A 134 3.96 -7.79 -8.30
N ARG A 135 4.22 -6.57 -8.76
CA ARG A 135 3.58 -5.33 -8.30
C ARG A 135 2.99 -4.54 -9.46
N SER A 136 2.76 -5.21 -10.57
CA SER A 136 2.25 -4.61 -11.80
C SER A 136 0.85 -4.02 -11.64
N ASP A 137 0.58 -2.99 -12.40
CA ASP A 137 -0.78 -2.54 -12.75
C ASP A 137 -1.03 -2.76 -14.26
N VAL A 138 -2.20 -2.36 -14.74
CA VAL A 138 -2.62 -2.58 -16.13
C VAL A 138 -1.71 -1.93 -17.18
N ASP A 139 -0.96 -0.88 -16.79
CA ASP A 139 -0.15 -0.08 -17.71
C ASP A 139 1.35 -0.21 -17.44
N GLN A 140 1.72 -0.63 -16.22
CA GLN A 140 3.12 -0.64 -15.80
C GLN A 140 3.50 -1.94 -15.08
N PRO A 141 4.29 -2.81 -15.74
CA PRO A 141 4.87 -3.98 -15.10
C PRO A 141 5.92 -3.55 -14.08
N ARG A 142 5.88 -4.16 -12.88
CA ARG A 142 6.80 -3.88 -11.77
C ARG A 142 7.06 -5.12 -10.94
N THR A 143 8.30 -5.31 -10.51
CA THR A 143 8.69 -6.37 -9.57
C THR A 143 9.28 -5.77 -8.31
N LEU A 144 8.83 -6.23 -7.15
CA LEU A 144 9.44 -5.91 -5.86
C LEU A 144 10.31 -7.08 -5.43
N LEU A 145 11.54 -6.77 -5.01
CA LEU A 145 12.53 -7.75 -4.54
C LEU A 145 12.78 -7.54 -3.05
N VAL A 146 12.96 -8.65 -2.33
CA VAL A 146 13.43 -8.68 -0.94
C VAL A 146 14.62 -9.63 -0.85
N SER A 147 15.77 -9.11 -0.43
CA SER A 147 17.00 -9.90 -0.30
C SER A 147 17.96 -9.32 0.75
N GLY A 148 19.03 -10.02 1.07
CA GLY A 148 20.15 -9.49 1.88
C GLY A 148 21.09 -8.58 1.10
N GLU A 149 20.98 -8.50 -0.22
CA GLU A 149 21.83 -7.70 -1.07
C GLU A 149 21.34 -6.26 -1.17
N ARG A 150 22.27 -5.33 -1.32
CA ARG A 150 21.96 -3.92 -1.55
C ARG A 150 21.84 -3.66 -3.05
N SER A 151 20.78 -2.97 -3.43
CA SER A 151 20.67 -2.35 -4.75
C SER A 151 21.19 -0.91 -4.68
N ASP A 152 21.61 -0.38 -5.81
CA ASP A 152 22.02 1.01 -5.90
C ASP A 152 20.84 1.96 -5.67
N ALA A 153 21.12 3.11 -5.12
CA ALA A 153 20.13 4.18 -5.05
C ALA A 153 19.85 4.74 -6.45
N ASP A 154 18.58 4.90 -6.76
CA ASP A 154 18.10 5.54 -7.99
C ASP A 154 16.88 6.39 -7.61
N ALA A 155 17.09 7.69 -7.50
CA ALA A 155 16.05 8.63 -7.09
C ALA A 155 14.90 8.70 -8.12
N ASP A 156 15.22 8.60 -9.40
CA ASP A 156 14.23 8.62 -10.48
C ASP A 156 13.40 7.32 -10.46
N GLY A 157 14.06 6.17 -10.32
CA GLY A 157 13.39 4.88 -10.18
C GLY A 157 12.47 4.84 -8.96
N ALA A 158 12.93 5.31 -7.81
CA ALA A 158 12.12 5.38 -6.58
C ALA A 158 10.92 6.35 -6.75
N THR A 159 11.12 7.49 -7.41
CA THR A 159 10.05 8.44 -7.71
C THR A 159 9.00 7.83 -8.65
N GLN A 160 9.43 7.16 -9.72
CA GLN A 160 8.53 6.46 -10.63
C GLN A 160 7.78 5.32 -9.92
N TRP A 161 8.44 4.59 -9.02
CA TRP A 161 7.79 3.56 -8.20
C TRP A 161 6.67 4.13 -7.34
N ARG A 162 6.95 5.25 -6.65
CA ARG A 162 5.96 5.94 -5.82
C ARG A 162 4.81 6.49 -6.68
N ALA A 163 5.10 7.11 -7.81
CA ALA A 163 4.08 7.57 -8.75
C ALA A 163 3.16 6.42 -9.22
N ALA A 164 3.75 5.27 -9.56
CA ALA A 164 3.00 4.08 -9.95
C ALA A 164 2.11 3.53 -8.82
N ASP A 165 2.54 3.61 -7.55
CA ASP A 165 1.69 3.28 -6.41
C ASP A 165 0.46 4.19 -6.36
N LEU A 166 0.62 5.52 -6.51
CA LEU A 166 -0.49 6.46 -6.49
C LEU A 166 -1.44 6.26 -7.67
N LEU A 167 -0.90 6.07 -8.87
CA LEU A 167 -1.69 5.77 -10.08
C LEU A 167 -2.54 4.51 -9.90
N ALA A 168 -2.01 3.48 -9.23
CA ALA A 168 -2.75 2.27 -8.89
C ALA A 168 -3.70 2.43 -7.70
N GLY A 169 -3.75 3.61 -7.06
CA GLY A 169 -4.56 3.87 -5.87
C GLY A 169 -4.07 3.13 -4.63
N ILE A 170 -2.77 2.96 -4.50
CA ILE A 170 -2.12 2.39 -3.32
C ILE A 170 -1.70 3.55 -2.44
N PRO A 171 -2.39 3.80 -1.31
CA PRO A 171 -2.07 4.94 -0.45
C PRO A 171 -0.74 4.73 0.28
N ARG A 172 0.11 5.74 0.21
CA ARG A 172 1.37 5.82 0.93
C ARG A 172 1.14 6.70 2.17
N LEU A 173 0.87 6.03 3.32
CA LEU A 173 0.42 6.73 4.53
C LEU A 173 1.61 7.21 5.35
N VAL A 174 1.99 8.46 5.16
CA VAL A 174 2.95 9.15 6.04
C VAL A 174 2.40 9.28 7.47
N ALA A 175 3.26 9.60 8.44
CA ALA A 175 2.91 9.58 9.86
C ALA A 175 1.66 10.42 10.20
N SER A 176 1.49 11.58 9.57
CA SER A 176 0.33 12.48 9.78
C SER A 176 -0.99 11.91 9.26
N GLN A 177 -0.95 10.95 8.34
CA GLN A 177 -2.13 10.35 7.70
C GLN A 177 -2.54 9.00 8.32
N ARG A 178 -1.71 8.44 9.20
CA ARG A 178 -2.04 7.18 9.89
C ARG A 178 -3.16 7.39 10.89
N GLU A 179 -3.97 6.36 11.09
CA GLU A 179 -5.12 6.36 12.02
C GLU A 179 -6.20 7.41 11.74
N GLN A 180 -6.14 8.07 10.56
CA GLN A 180 -7.15 9.05 10.15
C GLN A 180 -8.29 8.42 9.34
N TRP A 181 -8.01 7.34 8.61
CA TRP A 181 -8.88 6.82 7.56
C TRP A 181 -9.32 5.39 7.83
N THR A 182 -10.55 5.05 7.46
CA THR A 182 -11.02 3.65 7.42
C THR A 182 -10.57 2.98 6.12
N PRO A 183 -10.52 1.64 6.04
CA PRO A 183 -10.20 0.92 4.81
C PRO A 183 -11.07 1.32 3.60
N GLN A 184 -12.37 1.55 3.83
CA GLN A 184 -13.29 1.98 2.76
C GLN A 184 -13.01 3.40 2.29
N GLN A 185 -12.65 4.32 3.18
CA GLN A 185 -12.27 5.69 2.78
C GLN A 185 -10.98 5.69 1.94
N LEU A 186 -10.10 4.73 2.17
CA LEU A 186 -8.90 4.49 1.37
C LEU A 186 -9.16 3.57 0.16
N SER A 187 -10.42 3.25 -0.13
CA SER A 187 -10.82 2.36 -1.24
C SER A 187 -10.02 1.05 -1.30
N LEU A 188 -9.67 0.47 -0.12
CA LEU A 188 -8.80 -0.71 -0.02
C LEU A 188 -9.48 -2.01 -0.46
N GLU A 189 -10.78 -2.00 -0.72
CA GLU A 189 -11.51 -3.07 -1.43
C GLU A 189 -10.96 -3.30 -2.83
N ARG A 190 -10.43 -2.26 -3.50
CA ARG A 190 -9.78 -2.36 -4.82
C ARG A 190 -8.52 -3.22 -4.79
N LEU A 191 -7.86 -3.27 -3.63
CA LEU A 191 -6.67 -4.09 -3.37
C LEU A 191 -7.02 -5.43 -2.72
N GLN A 192 -8.30 -5.72 -2.47
CA GLN A 192 -8.76 -6.86 -1.68
C GLN A 192 -8.08 -6.95 -0.29
N ALA A 193 -7.65 -5.81 0.26
CA ALA A 193 -6.80 -5.76 1.44
C ALA A 193 -7.53 -6.05 2.75
N PHE A 194 -8.87 -6.13 2.75
CA PHE A 194 -9.65 -6.49 3.93
C PHE A 194 -10.78 -7.48 3.61
N SER A 195 -11.19 -8.24 4.61
CA SER A 195 -12.31 -9.17 4.52
C SER A 195 -13.35 -8.88 5.60
N VAL A 196 -14.61 -8.85 5.22
CA VAL A 196 -15.76 -8.78 6.14
C VAL A 196 -16.31 -10.17 6.49
N LYS A 197 -15.79 -11.23 5.85
CA LYS A 197 -16.26 -12.62 6.00
C LYS A 197 -15.37 -13.45 6.90
N LYS A 198 -14.14 -13.02 7.17
CA LYS A 198 -13.21 -13.71 8.08
C LYS A 198 -13.59 -13.51 9.54
N GLY A 199 -12.98 -14.30 10.45
CA GLY A 199 -13.11 -14.15 11.89
C GLY A 199 -12.64 -12.79 12.43
N CYS A 200 -12.78 -12.58 13.73
CA CYS A 200 -12.53 -11.30 14.39
C CYS A 200 -11.08 -10.79 14.21
N TYR A 201 -10.96 -9.48 14.00
CA TYR A 201 -9.72 -8.71 14.02
C TYR A 201 -10.00 -7.28 14.54
N PRO A 202 -8.99 -6.54 15.04
CA PRO A 202 -9.19 -5.19 15.55
C PRO A 202 -9.88 -4.28 14.53
N GLY A 203 -10.94 -3.58 14.96
CA GLY A 203 -11.69 -2.64 14.12
C GLY A 203 -12.66 -3.25 13.11
N GLN A 204 -12.79 -4.59 13.05
CA GLN A 204 -13.70 -5.28 12.11
C GLN A 204 -15.15 -4.79 12.22
N GLU A 205 -15.63 -4.50 13.42
CA GLU A 205 -17.01 -4.05 13.63
C GLU A 205 -17.33 -2.79 12.79
N ILE A 206 -16.42 -1.83 12.77
CA ILE A 206 -16.57 -0.59 11.99
C ILE A 206 -16.51 -0.89 10.50
N VAL A 207 -15.58 -1.75 10.06
CA VAL A 207 -15.43 -2.17 8.66
C VAL A 207 -16.70 -2.89 8.18
N ALA A 208 -17.18 -3.87 8.95
CA ALA A 208 -18.40 -4.62 8.62
C ALA A 208 -19.64 -3.73 8.63
N ARG A 209 -19.79 -2.85 9.61
CA ARG A 209 -20.92 -1.91 9.69
C ARG A 209 -20.96 -1.00 8.45
N THR A 210 -19.82 -0.46 8.04
CA THR A 210 -19.74 0.38 6.84
C THR A 210 -20.09 -0.41 5.57
N HIS A 211 -19.67 -1.67 5.50
CA HIS A 211 -19.92 -2.54 4.34
C HIS A 211 -21.39 -2.96 4.23
N PHE A 212 -22.03 -3.38 5.33
CA PHE A 212 -23.38 -3.96 5.31
C PHE A 212 -24.50 -2.95 5.53
N LEU A 213 -24.28 -1.92 6.34
CA LEU A 213 -25.34 -0.98 6.76
C LEU A 213 -25.18 0.41 6.14
N GLY A 214 -24.11 0.68 5.45
CA GLY A 214 -23.83 1.98 4.84
C GLY A 214 -23.00 1.86 3.59
N LYS A 215 -22.83 3.02 2.90
CA LYS A 215 -21.82 3.20 1.88
C LYS A 215 -20.79 4.18 2.42
N ALA A 216 -19.53 3.95 2.12
CA ALA A 216 -18.51 4.96 2.40
C ALA A 216 -18.88 6.23 1.62
N LYS A 217 -19.06 7.34 2.33
CA LYS A 217 -19.36 8.63 1.68
C LYS A 217 -18.11 9.26 1.07
N ARG A 218 -16.94 8.73 1.38
CA ARG A 218 -15.63 9.17 0.88
C ARG A 218 -14.87 7.98 0.31
N GLY A 219 -14.04 8.26 -0.68
CA GLY A 219 -13.15 7.29 -1.33
C GLY A 219 -11.91 7.98 -1.88
N LEU A 220 -11.02 7.20 -2.46
CA LEU A 220 -9.83 7.73 -3.11
C LEU A 220 -10.17 8.43 -4.42
N LEU A 221 -9.51 9.56 -4.63
CA LEU A 221 -9.47 10.32 -5.84
C LEU A 221 -8.02 10.58 -6.21
N LEU A 222 -7.64 10.32 -7.45
CA LEU A 222 -6.34 10.69 -7.99
C LEU A 222 -6.46 12.04 -8.67
N VAL A 223 -5.60 12.97 -8.32
CA VAL A 223 -5.48 14.28 -8.95
C VAL A 223 -4.08 14.50 -9.48
N GLU A 224 -3.97 15.27 -10.55
CA GLU A 224 -2.72 15.71 -11.16
C GLU A 224 -2.68 17.23 -11.19
N ALA A 225 -1.54 17.80 -10.87
CA ALA A 225 -1.28 19.23 -10.81
C ALA A 225 0.03 19.59 -11.49
N ASP A 226 0.13 20.81 -12.02
CA ASP A 226 1.38 21.37 -12.55
C ASP A 226 2.33 21.81 -11.43
N ALA A 227 1.79 22.13 -10.25
CA ALA A 227 2.55 22.55 -9.06
C ALA A 227 2.65 21.42 -8.02
N PRO A 228 3.70 21.41 -7.18
CA PRO A 228 3.85 20.44 -6.10
C PRO A 228 2.64 20.42 -5.15
N LEU A 229 2.18 19.23 -4.82
CA LEU A 229 1.14 18.97 -3.83
C LEU A 229 1.76 18.51 -2.51
N GLN A 230 1.07 18.76 -1.39
CA GLN A 230 1.49 18.31 -0.06
C GLN A 230 0.41 17.45 0.60
N GLU A 231 0.84 16.52 1.45
CA GLU A 231 -0.07 15.77 2.30
C GLU A 231 -0.72 16.71 3.33
N GLY A 232 -2.05 16.70 3.37
CA GLY A 232 -2.84 17.60 4.19
C GLY A 232 -3.52 18.73 3.41
N ASP A 233 -3.11 18.99 2.17
CA ASP A 233 -3.74 20.01 1.33
C ASP A 233 -5.24 19.74 1.16
N ALA A 234 -6.02 20.81 1.25
CA ALA A 234 -7.46 20.74 1.04
C ALA A 234 -7.79 20.65 -0.45
N LEU A 235 -8.59 19.66 -0.82
CA LEU A 235 -9.18 19.56 -2.15
C LEU A 235 -10.54 20.25 -2.15
N VAL A 236 -10.73 21.19 -3.07
CA VAL A 236 -11.94 22.02 -3.19
C VAL A 236 -12.58 21.81 -4.56
N ALA A 237 -13.92 21.75 -4.62
CA ALA A 237 -14.70 21.76 -5.84
C ALA A 237 -15.63 22.99 -5.84
N GLY A 238 -15.42 23.93 -6.76
CA GLY A 238 -16.01 25.25 -6.63
C GLY A 238 -15.55 25.93 -5.33
N ASP A 239 -16.49 26.27 -4.45
CA ASP A 239 -16.20 26.88 -3.14
C ASP A 239 -16.27 25.88 -1.98
N ALA A 240 -16.55 24.61 -2.26
CA ALA A 240 -16.76 23.57 -1.22
C ALA A 240 -15.51 22.70 -1.02
N GLY A 241 -15.07 22.56 0.24
CA GLY A 241 -14.06 21.56 0.60
C GLY A 241 -14.62 20.14 0.41
N VAL A 242 -14.03 19.37 -0.50
CA VAL A 242 -14.50 18.03 -0.87
C VAL A 242 -13.56 16.92 -0.41
N GLY A 243 -12.32 17.21 -0.05
CA GLY A 243 -11.35 16.18 0.33
C GLY A 243 -10.06 16.72 0.91
N THR A 244 -9.12 15.79 1.11
CA THR A 244 -7.76 16.08 1.61
C THR A 244 -6.76 15.19 0.88
N VAL A 245 -5.65 15.76 0.41
CA VAL A 245 -4.52 15.04 -0.17
C VAL A 245 -3.84 14.22 0.93
N ILE A 246 -3.61 12.94 0.69
CA ILE A 246 -3.07 12.01 1.70
C ILE A 246 -1.71 11.41 1.30
N ALA A 247 -1.37 11.47 0.03
CA ALA A 247 -0.07 11.02 -0.49
C ALA A 247 0.24 11.77 -1.77
N THR A 248 1.52 12.05 -2.02
CA THR A 248 1.99 12.77 -3.21
C THR A 248 3.16 12.07 -3.87
N ALA A 249 3.32 12.28 -5.17
CA ALA A 249 4.49 11.85 -5.93
C ALA A 249 4.75 12.82 -7.11
N ALA A 250 6.01 13.03 -7.42
CA ALA A 250 6.39 13.69 -8.68
C ALA A 250 6.25 12.71 -9.85
N GLN A 251 5.90 13.23 -11.04
CA GLN A 251 5.82 12.45 -12.28
C GLN A 251 6.23 13.35 -13.44
N ALA A 252 7.41 13.10 -14.03
CA ALA A 252 7.93 13.87 -15.15
C ALA A 252 7.74 15.39 -14.99
N GLU A 253 6.77 16.00 -15.69
CA GLU A 253 6.48 17.42 -15.64
C GLU A 253 5.26 17.78 -14.77
N SER A 254 4.70 16.82 -14.02
CA SER A 254 3.51 17.01 -13.19
C SER A 254 3.66 16.41 -11.79
N HIS A 255 2.68 16.65 -10.93
CA HIS A 255 2.61 16.14 -9.56
C HIS A 255 1.30 15.39 -9.36
N LEU A 256 1.40 14.18 -8.83
CA LEU A 256 0.25 13.37 -8.46
C LEU A 256 -0.11 13.56 -7.01
N GLY A 257 -1.40 13.67 -6.73
CA GLY A 257 -1.96 13.63 -5.38
C GLY A 257 -3.02 12.55 -5.27
N LEU A 258 -2.91 11.69 -4.27
CA LEU A 258 -3.98 10.78 -3.91
C LEU A 258 -4.76 11.43 -2.76
N ALA A 259 -6.05 11.70 -2.95
CA ALA A 259 -6.88 12.38 -1.97
C ALA A 259 -8.02 11.48 -1.47
N VAL A 260 -8.41 11.64 -0.21
CA VAL A 260 -9.69 11.10 0.30
C VAL A 260 -10.74 12.18 0.12
N ALA A 261 -11.68 11.95 -0.80
CA ALA A 261 -12.70 12.92 -1.17
C ALA A 261 -14.12 12.36 -1.04
N THR A 262 -15.12 13.26 -0.91
CA THR A 262 -16.52 12.87 -0.94
C THR A 262 -16.89 12.30 -2.32
N LEU A 263 -17.60 11.17 -2.32
CA LEU A 263 -18.07 10.51 -3.55
C LEU A 263 -19.32 11.19 -4.14
N GLU A 264 -20.10 11.89 -3.31
CA GLU A 264 -21.32 12.62 -3.68
C GLU A 264 -21.00 14.09 -4.01
N ARG A 265 -19.95 14.35 -4.84
CA ARG A 265 -19.63 15.67 -5.35
C ARG A 265 -20.17 15.87 -6.75
N ASP A 266 -20.41 17.11 -7.15
CA ASP A 266 -20.67 17.45 -8.55
C ASP A 266 -19.37 17.29 -9.35
N ALA A 267 -19.30 16.27 -10.19
CA ALA A 267 -18.13 15.98 -11.03
C ALA A 267 -17.89 17.03 -12.15
N ALA A 268 -18.87 17.90 -12.43
CA ALA A 268 -18.71 18.98 -13.40
C ALA A 268 -17.96 20.19 -12.84
N LEU A 269 -17.86 20.31 -11.52
CA LEU A 269 -17.12 21.40 -10.89
C LEU A 269 -15.62 21.18 -10.97
N PRO A 270 -14.85 22.21 -11.36
CA PRO A 270 -13.40 22.12 -11.38
C PRO A 270 -12.82 21.92 -9.96
N LEU A 271 -11.75 21.15 -9.90
CA LEU A 271 -11.04 20.87 -8.64
C LEU A 271 -9.84 21.81 -8.47
N TYR A 272 -9.60 22.19 -7.23
CA TYR A 272 -8.49 23.07 -6.85
C TYR A 272 -7.79 22.55 -5.59
N VAL A 273 -6.48 22.79 -5.52
CA VAL A 273 -5.66 22.65 -4.32
C VAL A 273 -4.88 23.96 -4.16
N ASP A 274 -4.97 24.62 -3.01
CA ASP A 274 -4.37 25.93 -2.73
C ASP A 274 -4.65 26.99 -3.82
N GLY A 275 -5.86 26.95 -4.39
CA GLY A 275 -6.27 27.87 -5.46
C GLY A 275 -5.74 27.52 -6.85
N ALA A 276 -4.85 26.55 -6.98
CA ALA A 276 -4.37 26.04 -8.26
C ALA A 276 -5.30 24.95 -8.81
N PRO A 277 -5.63 24.95 -10.11
CA PRO A 277 -6.46 23.93 -10.71
C PRO A 277 -5.73 22.57 -10.70
N VAL A 278 -6.48 21.49 -10.44
CA VAL A 278 -5.99 20.12 -10.55
C VAL A 278 -6.92 19.28 -11.41
N ALA A 279 -6.35 18.35 -12.16
CA ALA A 279 -7.10 17.44 -13.02
C ALA A 279 -7.37 16.13 -12.31
N GLU A 280 -8.64 15.65 -12.31
CA GLU A 280 -8.95 14.30 -11.87
C GLU A 280 -8.44 13.27 -12.88
N ARG A 281 -7.81 12.20 -12.39
CA ARG A 281 -7.32 11.08 -13.18
C ARG A 281 -7.97 9.77 -12.72
N PRO A 282 -8.23 8.83 -13.65
CA PRO A 282 -8.71 7.52 -13.28
C PRO A 282 -7.63 6.73 -12.53
N LEU A 283 -8.04 6.05 -11.46
CA LEU A 283 -7.15 5.10 -10.77
C LEU A 283 -6.96 3.86 -11.65
N ARG A 284 -5.70 3.47 -11.86
CA ARG A 284 -5.36 2.21 -12.52
C ARG A 284 -5.77 1.02 -11.67
N ARG A 285 -5.94 -0.13 -12.31
CA ARG A 285 -6.24 -1.38 -11.60
C ARG A 285 -4.95 -2.14 -11.35
N PRO A 286 -4.59 -2.45 -10.08
CA PRO A 286 -3.54 -3.41 -9.78
C PRO A 286 -3.88 -4.77 -10.40
N LEU A 287 -2.90 -5.47 -10.96
CA LEU A 287 -3.08 -6.80 -11.53
C LEU A 287 -2.91 -7.90 -10.48
N ALA A 288 -1.96 -7.73 -9.55
CA ALA A 288 -1.75 -8.65 -8.44
C ALA A 288 -2.74 -8.39 -7.30
N PRO A 289 -3.09 -9.43 -6.52
CA PRO A 289 -4.11 -9.39 -5.48
C PRO A 289 -3.73 -8.48 -4.31
#